data_272539cae3c07f84e7642a15b434433a
#
_entry.id   272539cae3c07f84e7642a15b434433a
#
_cell.length_a   1.000
_cell.length_b   1.000
_cell.length_c   1.000
_cell.angle_alpha   90.00
_cell.angle_beta   90.00
_cell.angle_gamma   90.00
#
_symmetry.space_group_name_H-M   'P 1'
#
loop_
_entity.id
_entity.type
_entity.pdbx_description
1 polymer ?
#
loop_
_entity_poly.entity_id
_entity_poly.type
_entity_poly.pdbx_seq_one_letter_code
_entity_poly.pdbx_strand_id
1 'polypeptide(L)'
;IKEGQDRAGGNENTEKALEALGDILHAVYSNKNGMTTVGQETALLKAYVDIMQMRFGSSFQYYNVIPTELFYYEIPAFTMQPIVENAILHGVKGVTAGQIIVSAIEYENDFVISVFNNGNSADKKKIEDLLKGEKNQRAVTGIGLYNVNSRLKLLYGESYGLIYNEKVRNGFEIWVRLPKKITESEER
;
A
#
# COMPACT_ATOMS: atom_id res chain seq x y z
N ILE A 1 -33.63 17.37 20.16
CA ILE A 1 -33.69 16.85 18.76
C ILE A 1 -32.26 16.71 18.17
N LYS A 2 -31.18 16.58 18.97
CA LYS A 2 -29.81 16.38 18.44
C LYS A 2 -29.27 14.94 18.62
N GLU A 3 -29.90 14.10 19.41
CA GLU A 3 -29.42 12.74 19.69
C GLU A 3 -29.72 11.69 18.60
N GLY A 4 -30.61 11.97 17.64
CA GLY A 4 -31.02 11.02 16.62
C GLY A 4 -30.09 11.02 15.38
N GLN A 5 -29.39 12.12 15.09
CA GLN A 5 -28.50 12.22 13.91
C GLN A 5 -27.14 11.58 14.15
N ASP A 6 -26.62 11.59 15.37
CA ASP A 6 -25.33 10.97 15.69
C ASP A 6 -25.38 9.42 15.67
N ARG A 7 -26.56 8.83 15.95
CA ARG A 7 -26.74 7.37 15.91
C ARG A 7 -26.84 6.81 14.48
N ALA A 8 -27.43 7.55 13.56
CA ALA A 8 -27.56 7.12 12.15
C ALA A 8 -26.20 7.14 11.43
N GLY A 9 -25.41 8.19 11.63
CA GLY A 9 -24.05 8.27 11.05
C GLY A 9 -23.08 7.25 11.66
N GLY A 10 -23.23 6.90 12.94
CA GLY A 10 -22.43 5.86 13.59
C GLY A 10 -22.72 4.46 13.03
N ASN A 11 -23.95 4.17 12.63
CA ASN A 11 -24.35 2.87 12.10
C ASN A 11 -23.82 2.68 10.67
N GLU A 12 -23.93 3.68 9.80
CA GLU A 12 -23.43 3.63 8.43
C GLU A 12 -21.90 3.47 8.36
N ASN A 13 -21.16 4.17 9.22
CA ASN A 13 -19.71 4.01 9.31
C ASN A 13 -19.31 2.63 9.84
N THR A 14 -20.08 2.05 10.75
CA THR A 14 -19.83 0.71 11.27
C THR A 14 -20.10 -0.36 10.20
N GLU A 15 -21.16 -0.22 9.42
CA GLU A 15 -21.47 -1.12 8.31
C GLU A 15 -20.35 -1.09 7.24
N LYS A 16 -19.94 0.09 6.81
CA LYS A 16 -18.82 0.25 5.85
C LYS A 16 -17.51 -0.35 6.36
N ALA A 17 -17.22 -0.18 7.66
CA ALA A 17 -16.04 -0.77 8.27
C ALA A 17 -16.11 -2.31 8.31
N LEU A 18 -17.31 -2.87 8.56
CA LEU A 18 -17.53 -4.33 8.56
C LEU A 18 -17.45 -4.91 7.15
N GLU A 19 -18.00 -4.24 6.14
CA GLU A 19 -17.87 -4.63 4.74
C GLU A 19 -16.40 -4.64 4.31
N ALA A 20 -15.67 -3.54 4.57
CA ALA A 20 -14.25 -3.43 4.25
C ALA A 20 -13.41 -4.49 4.95
N LEU A 21 -13.71 -4.80 6.22
CA LEU A 21 -13.06 -5.90 6.95
C LEU A 21 -13.39 -7.27 6.35
N GLY A 22 -14.63 -7.46 5.90
CA GLY A 22 -15.07 -8.66 5.18
C GLY A 22 -14.29 -8.87 3.88
N ASP A 23 -14.11 -7.81 3.10
CA ASP A 23 -13.33 -7.83 1.85
C ASP A 23 -11.86 -8.17 2.10
N ILE A 24 -11.27 -7.59 3.14
CA ILE A 24 -9.89 -7.89 3.56
C ILE A 24 -9.76 -9.37 3.93
N LEU A 25 -10.66 -9.89 4.76
CA LEU A 25 -10.64 -11.29 5.17
C LEU A 25 -10.88 -12.22 3.99
N HIS A 26 -11.81 -11.90 3.11
CA HIS A 26 -12.07 -12.69 1.91
C HIS A 26 -10.85 -12.73 0.98
N ALA A 27 -10.18 -11.60 0.76
CA ALA A 27 -8.94 -11.54 -0.02
C ALA A 27 -7.82 -12.39 0.59
N VAL A 28 -7.69 -12.41 1.92
CA VAL A 28 -6.73 -13.26 2.63
C VAL A 28 -7.02 -14.75 2.42
N TYR A 29 -8.30 -15.17 2.56
CA TYR A 29 -8.68 -16.57 2.48
C TYR A 29 -8.75 -17.11 1.05
N SER A 30 -9.10 -16.27 0.09
CA SER A 30 -9.22 -16.67 -1.33
C SER A 30 -7.86 -16.84 -2.02
N ASN A 31 -6.80 -16.35 -1.42
CA ASN A 31 -5.48 -16.29 -2.04
C ASN A 31 -4.63 -17.53 -1.75
N LYS A 32 -5.02 -18.67 -2.33
CA LYS A 32 -4.36 -19.98 -2.11
C LYS A 32 -2.88 -20.01 -2.50
N ASN A 33 -2.46 -19.17 -3.46
CA ASN A 33 -1.10 -19.16 -4.01
C ASN A 33 -0.27 -17.95 -3.53
N GLY A 34 -0.81 -17.10 -2.65
CA GLY A 34 -0.13 -15.90 -2.20
C GLY A 34 0.03 -14.82 -3.27
N MET A 35 -0.66 -14.97 -4.42
CA MET A 35 -0.65 -14.02 -5.53
C MET A 35 -2.00 -13.33 -5.67
N THR A 36 -2.01 -12.09 -6.16
CA THR A 36 -3.21 -11.30 -6.45
C THR A 36 -2.95 -10.44 -7.69
N THR A 37 -3.94 -9.71 -8.16
CA THR A 37 -3.72 -8.73 -9.22
C THR A 37 -3.56 -7.32 -8.63
N VAL A 38 -2.91 -6.42 -9.39
CA VAL A 38 -2.82 -5.00 -9.04
C VAL A 38 -4.21 -4.41 -8.77
N GLY A 39 -5.20 -4.76 -9.59
CA GLY A 39 -6.57 -4.28 -9.42
C GLY A 39 -7.23 -4.76 -8.13
N GLN A 40 -7.06 -6.05 -7.78
CA GLN A 40 -7.59 -6.59 -6.53
C GLN A 40 -6.93 -5.97 -5.31
N GLU A 41 -5.61 -5.80 -5.32
CA GLU A 41 -4.91 -5.16 -4.21
C GLU A 41 -5.25 -3.67 -4.10
N THR A 42 -5.47 -3.00 -5.23
CA THR A 42 -5.96 -1.61 -5.26
C THR A 42 -7.35 -1.47 -4.60
N ALA A 43 -8.27 -2.39 -4.87
CA ALA A 43 -9.59 -2.41 -4.21
C ALA A 43 -9.46 -2.63 -2.70
N LEU A 44 -8.59 -3.56 -2.29
CA LEU A 44 -8.31 -3.84 -0.89
C LEU A 44 -7.70 -2.62 -0.18
N LEU A 45 -6.76 -1.93 -0.83
CA LEU A 45 -6.18 -0.69 -0.33
C LEU A 45 -7.24 0.39 -0.11
N LYS A 46 -8.19 0.54 -1.05
CA LYS A 46 -9.28 1.51 -0.91
C LYS A 46 -10.11 1.23 0.35
N ALA A 47 -10.51 -0.03 0.58
CA ALA A 47 -11.23 -0.43 1.78
C ALA A 47 -10.43 -0.14 3.06
N TYR A 48 -9.13 -0.46 3.08
CA TYR A 48 -8.25 -0.15 4.21
C TYR A 48 -8.15 1.36 4.47
N VAL A 49 -7.96 2.16 3.42
CA VAL A 49 -7.86 3.63 3.52
C VAL A 49 -9.16 4.23 4.06
N ASP A 50 -10.31 3.74 3.63
CA ASP A 50 -11.62 4.21 4.12
C ASP A 50 -11.76 3.99 5.63
N ILE A 51 -11.35 2.81 6.14
CA ILE A 51 -11.31 2.54 7.58
C ILE A 51 -10.36 3.52 8.29
N MET A 52 -9.18 3.77 7.72
CA MET A 52 -8.21 4.68 8.33
C MET A 52 -8.69 6.13 8.32
N GLN A 53 -9.41 6.56 7.28
CA GLN A 53 -10.05 7.88 7.22
C GLN A 53 -11.19 8.02 8.24
N MET A 54 -11.95 6.97 8.48
CA MET A 54 -12.96 6.97 9.58
C MET A 54 -12.27 7.13 10.95
N ARG A 55 -11.12 6.50 11.15
CA ARG A 55 -10.38 6.56 12.43
C ARG A 55 -9.66 7.90 12.65
N PHE A 56 -9.06 8.47 11.61
CA PHE A 56 -8.22 9.67 11.71
C PHE A 56 -8.90 10.94 11.20
N GLY A 57 -10.16 10.84 10.77
CA GLY A 57 -10.89 11.94 10.13
C GLY A 57 -10.26 12.32 8.79
N SER A 58 -10.64 13.49 8.28
CA SER A 58 -10.13 14.03 7.00
C SER A 58 -8.69 14.57 7.10
N SER A 59 -7.84 13.94 7.93
CA SER A 59 -6.47 14.42 8.16
C SER A 59 -5.55 14.20 6.96
N PHE A 60 -5.94 13.30 6.04
CA PHE A 60 -5.18 13.05 4.81
C PHE A 60 -6.12 12.71 3.64
N GLN A 61 -5.61 12.93 2.44
CA GLN A 61 -6.24 12.55 1.17
C GLN A 61 -5.46 11.39 0.54
N TYR A 62 -6.19 10.46 -0.07
CA TYR A 62 -5.62 9.32 -0.78
C TYR A 62 -6.03 9.39 -2.25
N TYR A 63 -5.05 9.26 -3.12
CA TYR A 63 -5.24 9.24 -4.56
C TYR A 63 -4.64 7.97 -5.13
N ASN A 64 -5.46 7.20 -5.85
CA ASN A 64 -4.98 6.10 -6.68
C ASN A 64 -5.08 6.52 -8.14
N VAL A 65 -3.94 6.63 -8.79
CA VAL A 65 -3.81 7.01 -10.20
C VAL A 65 -3.08 5.94 -11.01
N ILE A 66 -3.15 4.68 -10.56
CA ILE A 66 -2.65 3.53 -11.33
C ILE A 66 -3.49 3.39 -12.60
N PRO A 67 -2.88 3.33 -13.80
CA PRO A 67 -3.59 3.05 -15.04
C PRO A 67 -4.31 1.70 -14.98
N THR A 68 -5.56 1.66 -15.46
CA THR A 68 -6.39 0.45 -15.41
C THR A 68 -5.84 -0.71 -16.25
N GLU A 69 -5.01 -0.39 -17.24
CA GLU A 69 -4.30 -1.36 -18.07
C GLU A 69 -3.33 -2.23 -17.27
N LEU A 70 -2.87 -1.73 -16.11
CA LEU A 70 -1.97 -2.46 -15.22
C LEU A 70 -2.71 -3.34 -14.21
N PHE A 71 -4.04 -3.26 -14.12
CA PHE A 71 -4.83 -3.98 -13.12
C PHE A 71 -4.77 -5.50 -13.26
N TYR A 72 -4.42 -6.00 -14.45
CA TYR A 72 -4.34 -7.44 -14.73
C TYR A 72 -2.99 -8.07 -14.38
N TYR A 73 -1.97 -7.25 -14.07
CA TYR A 73 -0.67 -7.80 -13.68
C TYR A 73 -0.74 -8.46 -12.31
N GLU A 74 -0.15 -9.66 -12.21
CA GLU A 74 -0.02 -10.39 -10.96
C GLU A 74 1.11 -9.83 -10.08
N ILE A 75 0.80 -9.69 -8.81
CA ILE A 75 1.75 -9.31 -7.76
C ILE A 75 1.55 -10.21 -6.54
N PRO A 76 2.56 -10.39 -5.69
CA PRO A 76 2.36 -11.04 -4.41
C PRO A 76 1.37 -10.26 -3.56
N ALA A 77 0.40 -10.94 -2.97
CA ALA A 77 -0.62 -10.31 -2.14
C ALA A 77 0.01 -9.51 -1.00
N PHE A 78 -0.63 -8.40 -0.62
CA PHE A 78 -0.14 -7.48 0.40
C PHE A 78 1.24 -6.87 0.07
N THR A 79 1.48 -6.54 -1.21
CA THR A 79 2.68 -5.84 -1.65
C THR A 79 2.56 -4.34 -1.39
N MET A 80 1.44 -3.71 -1.75
CA MET A 80 1.23 -2.26 -1.60
C MET A 80 0.76 -1.86 -0.20
N GLN A 81 -0.03 -2.72 0.46
CA GLN A 81 -0.67 -2.38 1.74
C GLN A 81 0.34 -1.96 2.82
N PRO A 82 1.45 -2.67 3.11
CA PRO A 82 2.40 -2.26 4.13
C PRO A 82 3.08 -0.93 3.84
N ILE A 83 3.20 -0.56 2.56
CA ILE A 83 3.81 0.71 2.14
C ILE A 83 2.84 1.86 2.37
N VAL A 84 1.57 1.68 2.00
CA VAL A 84 0.50 2.68 2.24
C VAL A 84 0.22 2.81 3.74
N GLU A 85 0.24 1.72 4.50
CA GLU A 85 0.15 1.74 5.96
C GLU A 85 1.27 2.59 6.58
N ASN A 86 2.51 2.39 6.14
CA ASN A 86 3.65 3.20 6.55
C ASN A 86 3.46 4.69 6.22
N ALA A 87 2.95 5.01 5.02
CA ALA A 87 2.65 6.37 4.61
C ALA A 87 1.58 7.03 5.50
N ILE A 88 0.52 6.29 5.89
CA ILE A 88 -0.53 6.79 6.79
C ILE A 88 0.02 7.01 8.20
N LEU A 89 0.65 5.99 8.79
CA LEU A 89 1.02 6.01 10.21
C LEU A 89 2.25 6.88 10.50
N HIS A 90 3.17 6.98 9.56
CA HIS A 90 4.47 7.65 9.76
C HIS A 90 4.67 8.84 8.84
N GLY A 91 4.06 8.83 7.65
CA GLY A 91 4.17 9.91 6.67
C GLY A 91 3.26 11.07 7.01
N VAL A 92 1.96 10.89 6.92
CA VAL A 92 0.98 12.00 6.96
C VAL A 92 0.34 12.24 8.32
N LYS A 93 0.54 11.38 9.30
CA LYS A 93 0.00 11.57 10.66
C LYS A 93 0.50 12.87 11.27
N GLY A 94 -0.43 13.77 11.62
CA GLY A 94 -0.12 15.07 12.21
C GLY A 94 0.37 16.12 11.20
N VAL A 95 0.31 15.83 9.91
CA VAL A 95 0.64 16.76 8.82
C VAL A 95 -0.65 17.47 8.37
N THR A 96 -0.58 18.80 8.25
CA THR A 96 -1.68 19.58 7.67
C THR A 96 -1.80 19.29 6.19
N ALA A 97 -3.02 18.92 5.72
CA ALA A 97 -3.27 18.54 4.33
C ALA A 97 -2.35 17.39 3.84
N GLY A 98 -2.25 16.32 4.64
CA GLY A 98 -1.53 15.11 4.26
C GLY A 98 -2.07 14.52 2.96
N GLN A 99 -1.18 14.07 2.08
CA GLN A 99 -1.55 13.43 0.82
C GLN A 99 -0.75 12.15 0.62
N ILE A 100 -1.43 11.11 0.15
CA ILE A 100 -0.82 9.86 -0.27
C ILE A 100 -1.25 9.60 -1.71
N ILE A 101 -0.29 9.37 -2.59
CA ILE A 101 -0.53 9.12 -4.01
C ILE A 101 0.08 7.76 -4.36
N VAL A 102 -0.76 6.87 -4.89
CA VAL A 102 -0.33 5.60 -5.47
C VAL A 102 -0.46 5.68 -6.98
N SER A 103 0.63 5.47 -7.68
CA SER A 103 0.71 5.53 -9.13
C SER A 103 1.50 4.36 -9.68
N ALA A 104 1.48 4.13 -10.99
CA ALA A 104 2.34 3.15 -11.62
C ALA A 104 2.78 3.60 -13.01
N ILE A 105 3.97 3.12 -13.40
CA ILE A 105 4.55 3.33 -14.73
C ILE A 105 4.97 1.97 -15.26
N GLU A 106 4.61 1.72 -16.52
CA GLU A 106 4.95 0.52 -17.25
C GLU A 106 6.23 0.73 -18.07
N TYR A 107 7.07 -0.30 -18.08
CA TYR A 107 8.27 -0.42 -18.92
C TYR A 107 8.14 -1.64 -19.84
N GLU A 108 9.14 -1.93 -20.63
CA GLU A 108 9.11 -3.04 -21.60
C GLU A 108 8.89 -4.41 -20.92
N ASN A 109 9.68 -4.73 -19.89
CA ASN A 109 9.67 -6.05 -19.23
C ASN A 109 9.15 -6.02 -17.78
N ASP A 110 8.97 -4.84 -17.22
CA ASP A 110 8.56 -4.66 -15.83
C ASP A 110 7.64 -3.44 -15.69
N PHE A 111 7.16 -3.23 -14.48
CA PHE A 111 6.45 -2.01 -14.11
C PHE A 111 6.84 -1.60 -12.70
N VAL A 112 6.65 -0.33 -12.39
CA VAL A 112 6.97 0.26 -11.10
C VAL A 112 5.71 0.87 -10.53
N ILE A 113 5.32 0.43 -9.32
CA ILE A 113 4.30 1.09 -8.52
C ILE A 113 5.01 2.07 -7.59
N SER A 114 4.55 3.31 -7.54
CA SER A 114 5.02 4.34 -6.62
C SER A 114 4.00 4.60 -5.54
N VAL A 115 4.46 4.69 -4.30
CA VAL A 115 3.69 5.20 -3.16
C VAL A 115 4.42 6.42 -2.61
N PHE A 116 3.81 7.58 -2.82
CA PHE A 116 4.31 8.87 -2.36
C PHE A 116 3.45 9.41 -1.21
N ASN A 117 4.06 10.09 -0.26
CA ASN A 117 3.37 10.94 0.69
C ASN A 117 4.09 12.30 0.85
N ASN A 118 3.32 13.38 1.03
CA ASN A 118 3.85 14.75 1.20
C ASN A 118 4.23 15.10 2.64
N GLY A 119 4.22 14.14 3.54
CA GLY A 119 4.45 14.37 4.96
C GLY A 119 5.92 14.17 5.36
N ASN A 120 6.11 13.58 6.53
CA ASN A 120 7.44 13.39 7.08
C ASN A 120 8.30 12.50 6.19
N SER A 121 9.52 12.94 5.92
CA SER A 121 10.54 12.10 5.31
C SER A 121 11.12 11.16 6.36
N ALA A 122 11.35 9.90 5.99
CA ALA A 122 12.10 8.99 6.84
C ALA A 122 13.61 9.30 6.75
N ASP A 123 14.34 8.92 7.79
CA ASP A 123 15.80 8.92 7.77
C ASP A 123 16.28 7.99 6.64
N LYS A 124 16.91 8.56 5.61
CA LYS A 124 17.41 7.85 4.44
C LYS A 124 18.22 6.62 4.82
N LYS A 125 19.18 6.79 5.74
CA LYS A 125 20.06 5.69 6.17
C LYS A 125 19.26 4.55 6.80
N LYS A 126 18.25 4.87 7.61
CA LYS A 126 17.40 3.84 8.22
C LYS A 126 16.61 3.05 7.19
N ILE A 127 16.12 3.72 6.15
CA ILE A 127 15.39 3.04 5.06
C ILE A 127 16.33 2.17 4.23
N GLU A 128 17.52 2.67 3.88
CA GLU A 128 18.51 1.89 3.14
C GLU A 128 18.97 0.65 3.93
N ASP A 129 19.30 0.81 5.20
CA ASP A 129 19.71 -0.29 6.09
C ASP A 129 18.58 -1.33 6.22
N LEU A 130 17.32 -0.85 6.31
CA LEU A 130 16.15 -1.70 6.36
C LEU A 130 15.96 -2.48 5.05
N LEU A 131 16.09 -1.83 3.91
CA LEU A 131 15.94 -2.47 2.60
C LEU A 131 17.10 -3.43 2.30
N LYS A 132 18.30 -3.20 2.84
CA LYS A 132 19.46 -4.10 2.74
C LYS A 132 19.38 -5.30 3.71
N GLY A 133 18.44 -5.29 4.65
CA GLY A 133 18.32 -6.34 5.66
C GLY A 133 19.33 -6.25 6.78
N GLU A 134 20.00 -5.12 6.93
CA GLU A 134 20.88 -4.84 8.06
C GLU A 134 20.02 -4.65 9.32
N LYS A 135 19.89 -5.72 10.08
CA LYS A 135 19.04 -5.79 11.27
C LYS A 135 19.57 -4.88 12.37
N ASN A 136 18.97 -3.73 12.55
CA ASN A 136 18.84 -3.16 13.88
C ASN A 136 17.66 -3.87 14.58
N GLN A 137 17.93 -4.89 15.38
CA GLN A 137 16.96 -5.76 16.07
C GLN A 137 15.97 -5.04 17.01
N ARG A 138 16.01 -3.71 17.09
CA ARG A 138 15.16 -2.90 17.99
C ARG A 138 14.10 -2.05 17.31
N ALA A 139 14.05 -2.01 15.98
CA ALA A 139 13.05 -1.21 15.28
C ALA A 139 11.82 -2.07 14.96
N VAL A 140 10.78 -1.95 15.76
CA VAL A 140 9.44 -2.49 15.48
C VAL A 140 8.81 -1.83 14.25
N THR A 141 9.30 -0.64 13.86
CA THR A 141 8.86 0.11 12.69
C THR A 141 9.67 -0.30 11.45
N GLY A 142 8.96 -0.65 10.38
CA GLY A 142 9.58 -1.01 9.09
C GLY A 142 9.64 -2.51 8.78
N ILE A 143 9.20 -3.38 9.69
CA ILE A 143 9.12 -4.83 9.45
C ILE A 143 8.32 -5.14 8.20
N GLY A 144 7.23 -4.42 7.95
CA GLY A 144 6.39 -4.59 6.77
C GLY A 144 7.15 -4.34 5.47
N LEU A 145 7.89 -3.22 5.39
CA LEU A 145 8.68 -2.88 4.20
C LEU A 145 9.79 -3.90 3.95
N TYR A 146 10.50 -4.32 5.01
CA TYR A 146 11.53 -5.35 4.92
C TYR A 146 10.95 -6.68 4.39
N ASN A 147 9.82 -7.13 4.92
CA ASN A 147 9.19 -8.38 4.52
C ASN A 147 8.75 -8.32 3.04
N VAL A 148 8.15 -7.21 2.60
CA VAL A 148 7.80 -7.02 1.19
C VAL A 148 9.05 -7.07 0.32
N ASN A 149 10.09 -6.31 0.66
CA ASN A 149 11.33 -6.27 -0.12
C ASN A 149 11.99 -7.64 -0.24
N SER A 150 12.14 -8.32 0.89
CA SER A 150 12.76 -9.66 0.92
C SER A 150 11.96 -10.69 0.13
N ARG A 151 10.63 -10.63 0.22
CA ARG A 151 9.74 -11.52 -0.55
C ARG A 151 9.85 -11.28 -2.05
N LEU A 152 9.84 -10.02 -2.49
CA LEU A 152 9.96 -9.68 -3.91
C LEU A 152 11.30 -10.12 -4.49
N LYS A 153 12.39 -9.89 -3.76
CA LYS A 153 13.72 -10.35 -4.16
C LYS A 153 13.83 -11.88 -4.24
N LEU A 154 13.22 -12.57 -3.27
CA LEU A 154 13.19 -14.04 -3.27
C LEU A 154 12.42 -14.59 -4.48
N LEU A 155 11.31 -13.97 -4.85
CA LEU A 155 10.45 -14.45 -5.94
C LEU A 155 10.97 -14.08 -7.33
N TYR A 156 11.60 -12.89 -7.46
CA TYR A 156 11.90 -12.31 -8.78
C TYR A 156 13.38 -11.97 -8.98
N GLY A 157 14.20 -12.12 -7.95
CA GLY A 157 15.64 -11.80 -8.00
C GLY A 157 15.95 -10.37 -7.52
N GLU A 158 17.24 -10.08 -7.37
CA GLU A 158 17.77 -8.85 -6.77
C GLU A 158 17.45 -7.56 -7.54
N SER A 159 17.07 -7.66 -8.81
CA SER A 159 16.68 -6.52 -9.64
C SER A 159 15.30 -5.97 -9.31
N TYR A 160 14.51 -6.71 -8.54
CA TYR A 160 13.15 -6.38 -8.13
C TYR A 160 13.09 -6.06 -6.64
N GLY A 161 11.98 -5.48 -6.19
CA GLY A 161 11.79 -5.13 -4.79
C GLY A 161 11.53 -3.64 -4.58
N LEU A 162 11.81 -3.18 -3.38
CA LEU A 162 11.57 -1.81 -2.95
C LEU A 162 12.79 -0.92 -3.22
N ILE A 163 12.53 0.27 -3.72
CA ILE A 163 13.55 1.29 -4.01
C ILE A 163 13.08 2.60 -3.35
N TYR A 164 13.93 3.20 -2.52
CA TYR A 164 13.68 4.52 -1.98
C TYR A 164 14.04 5.59 -3.02
N ASN A 165 13.10 6.49 -3.34
CA ASN A 165 13.35 7.60 -4.26
C ASN A 165 13.95 8.79 -3.51
N GLU A 166 15.26 8.93 -3.58
CA GLU A 166 16.02 10.01 -2.93
C GLU A 166 15.79 11.40 -3.56
N LYS A 167 15.22 11.48 -4.77
CA LYS A 167 15.04 12.73 -5.49
C LYS A 167 13.84 13.53 -5.01
N VAL A 168 12.98 12.94 -4.17
CA VAL A 168 11.84 13.63 -3.59
C VAL A 168 12.32 14.61 -2.54
N ARG A 169 12.02 15.91 -2.73
CA ARG A 169 12.46 16.98 -1.83
C ARG A 169 11.50 17.21 -0.67
N ASN A 170 10.19 17.09 -0.91
CA ASN A 170 9.15 17.34 0.09
C ASN A 170 8.25 16.11 0.18
N GLY A 171 8.58 15.20 1.10
CA GLY A 171 7.84 13.98 1.32
C GLY A 171 8.72 12.73 1.31
N PHE A 172 8.06 11.61 1.09
CA PHE A 172 8.69 10.29 1.07
C PHE A 172 8.07 9.47 -0.05
N GLU A 173 8.88 8.72 -0.78
CA GLU A 173 8.41 7.90 -1.89
C GLU A 173 9.16 6.56 -1.93
N ILE A 174 8.40 5.48 -2.02
CA ILE A 174 8.89 4.13 -2.27
C ILE A 174 8.37 3.66 -3.63
N TRP A 175 9.28 3.14 -4.42
CA TRP A 175 8.99 2.44 -5.65
C TRP A 175 9.01 0.93 -5.42
N VAL A 176 8.07 0.23 -6.02
CA VAL A 176 8.00 -1.23 -6.06
C VAL A 176 8.22 -1.66 -7.49
N ARG A 177 9.38 -2.22 -7.80
CA ARG A 177 9.67 -2.75 -9.13
C ARG A 177 9.28 -4.21 -9.22
N LEU A 178 8.48 -4.56 -10.22
CA LEU A 178 7.87 -5.87 -10.43
C LEU A 178 7.99 -6.29 -11.90
N PRO A 179 8.17 -7.59 -12.18
CA PRO A 179 8.12 -8.10 -13.55
C PRO A 179 6.66 -8.10 -14.04
N LYS A 180 6.46 -7.92 -15.34
CA LYS A 180 5.16 -8.12 -15.97
C LYS A 180 4.79 -9.60 -15.97
N LYS A 181 3.81 -9.96 -15.19
CA LYS A 181 3.14 -11.26 -15.21
C LYS A 181 1.65 -11.03 -15.32
N ILE A 182 1.03 -11.62 -16.31
CA ILE A 182 -0.42 -11.59 -16.50
C ILE A 182 -0.97 -12.90 -15.94
N THR A 183 -2.08 -12.82 -15.21
CA THR A 183 -2.85 -14.01 -14.85
C THR A 183 -3.23 -14.70 -16.15
N GLU A 184 -2.78 -15.92 -16.37
CA GLU A 184 -3.34 -16.78 -17.39
C GLU A 184 -4.81 -17.02 -16.97
N SER A 185 -5.71 -16.15 -17.43
CA SER A 185 -7.13 -16.43 -17.37
C SER A 185 -7.33 -17.70 -18.17
N GLU A 186 -7.81 -18.75 -17.53
CA GLU A 186 -8.20 -20.00 -18.13
C GLU A 186 -8.93 -19.74 -19.47
N GLU A 187 -8.23 -19.95 -20.59
CA GLU A 187 -8.90 -20.18 -21.86
C GLU A 187 -9.66 -21.51 -21.69
N ARG A 188 -10.93 -21.39 -21.34
CA ARG A 188 -11.92 -22.47 -21.50
C ARG A 188 -13.19 -21.93 -22.12
#